data_e8c4cd83691a689a2d645cd6655f7281
#
_entry.id   e8c4cd83691a689a2d645cd6655f7281
#
_cell.length_a   1.000
_cell.length_b   1.000
_cell.length_c   1.000
_cell.angle_alpha   90.00
_cell.angle_beta   90.00
_cell.angle_gamma   90.00
#
_symmetry.space_group_name_H-M   'P 1'
#
loop_
_entity.id
_entity.type
_entity.pdbx_description
1 polymer ?
#
loop_
_entity_poly.entity_id
_entity_poly.type
_entity_poly.pdbx_seq_one_letter_code
_entity_poly.pdbx_strand_id
1 'polypeptide(L)'
;MFSLDTDDDTTPAATAEPRNSYLEEKAFKSRTLLIFGGITDSVAADVTRRLIALDADSAEKPIDILVSSPGGHLESGDAIHDVVRFISAPVNMIGTGWVGSAATHLFLAAPRERRVCLPNTRFLIHQPSGGAGGQATDIAIQAQEILKARHRIAHEIARETGKPVDVVLADIERDRWLSAQEAVEYGLVSRIIERKTELHR
;
A
#
# COMPACT_ATOMS: atom_id res chain seq x y z
N MET A 1 32.07 17.99 -43.94
CA MET A 1 32.16 18.87 -42.79
C MET A 1 30.78 18.84 -42.12
N PHE A 2 30.55 17.82 -41.23
CA PHE A 2 29.30 17.65 -40.53
C PHE A 2 29.49 18.19 -39.11
N SER A 3 28.69 19.21 -38.76
CA SER A 3 28.61 19.77 -37.43
C SER A 3 27.69 18.88 -36.60
N LEU A 4 28.19 18.38 -35.45
CA LEU A 4 27.39 17.71 -34.46
C LEU A 4 26.89 18.78 -33.51
N ASP A 5 25.61 19.14 -33.61
CA ASP A 5 24.91 19.91 -32.60
C ASP A 5 24.65 18.99 -31.42
N THR A 6 25.33 19.23 -30.32
CA THR A 6 25.05 18.62 -29.04
C THR A 6 23.91 19.40 -28.37
N ASP A 7 22.67 18.89 -28.49
CA ASP A 7 21.56 19.38 -27.68
C ASP A 7 21.84 19.00 -26.22
N ASP A 8 22.20 20.03 -25.47
CA ASP A 8 22.33 19.97 -24.00
C ASP A 8 20.94 20.01 -23.38
N ASP A 9 20.32 18.80 -23.27
CA ASP A 9 19.01 18.62 -22.61
C ASP A 9 19.21 18.65 -21.08
N THR A 10 19.54 19.82 -20.56
CA THR A 10 19.48 20.11 -19.14
C THR A 10 18.03 20.38 -18.72
N THR A 11 17.25 19.32 -18.58
CA THR A 11 15.98 19.41 -17.86
C THR A 11 16.29 19.86 -16.43
N PRO A 12 15.78 21.03 -15.96
CA PRO A 12 16.04 21.48 -14.60
C PRO A 12 15.51 20.42 -13.62
N ALA A 13 16.38 19.91 -12.75
CA ALA A 13 15.95 19.07 -11.64
C ALA A 13 14.86 19.83 -10.87
N ALA A 14 13.66 19.23 -10.80
CA ALA A 14 12.55 19.78 -10.03
C ALA A 14 13.06 20.09 -8.62
N THR A 15 13.14 21.38 -8.28
CA THR A 15 13.49 21.82 -6.94
C THR A 15 12.42 21.29 -6.00
N ALA A 16 12.78 20.30 -5.16
CA ALA A 16 11.91 19.81 -4.13
C ALA A 16 11.48 21.01 -3.26
N GLU A 17 10.19 21.26 -3.18
CA GLU A 17 9.66 22.30 -2.30
C GLU A 17 10.21 22.11 -0.88
N PRO A 18 10.59 23.18 -0.16
CA PRO A 18 11.08 23.06 1.20
C PRO A 18 10.00 22.40 2.04
N ARG A 19 10.26 21.16 2.46
CA ARG A 19 9.35 20.43 3.37
C ARG A 19 9.13 21.30 4.59
N ASN A 20 7.86 21.59 4.93
CA ASN A 20 7.54 22.37 6.10
C ASN A 20 7.97 21.57 7.34
N SER A 21 9.14 21.91 7.90
CA SER A 21 9.75 21.20 9.04
C SER A 21 8.80 21.09 10.25
N TYR A 22 7.93 22.06 10.42
CA TYR A 22 6.92 22.04 11.48
C TYR A 22 5.87 20.94 11.29
N LEU A 23 5.36 20.75 10.06
CA LEU A 23 4.41 19.68 9.75
C LEU A 23 5.06 18.31 9.89
N GLU A 24 6.29 18.15 9.40
CA GLU A 24 7.05 16.90 9.54
C GLU A 24 7.30 16.55 11.01
N GLU A 25 7.69 17.53 11.84
CA GLU A 25 7.87 17.33 13.28
C GLU A 25 6.54 16.93 13.96
N LYS A 26 5.44 17.59 13.60
CA LYS A 26 4.11 17.25 14.16
C LYS A 26 3.65 15.87 13.72
N ALA A 27 3.85 15.49 12.45
CA ALA A 27 3.52 14.16 11.93
C ALA A 27 4.34 13.09 12.68
N PHE A 28 5.64 13.28 12.83
CA PHE A 28 6.48 12.37 13.60
C PHE A 28 6.03 12.24 15.06
N LYS A 29 5.81 13.36 15.76
CA LYS A 29 5.32 13.36 17.16
C LYS A 29 3.94 12.71 17.31
N SER A 30 3.07 12.84 16.32
CA SER A 30 1.75 12.19 16.32
C SER A 30 1.81 10.71 15.91
N ARG A 31 2.98 10.21 15.49
CA ARG A 31 3.22 8.86 14.97
C ARG A 31 2.25 8.50 13.84
N THR A 32 1.97 9.47 12.97
CA THR A 32 1.00 9.34 11.89
C THR A 32 1.72 9.44 10.54
N LEU A 33 1.52 8.44 9.69
CA LEU A 33 2.02 8.39 8.32
C LEU A 33 0.87 8.48 7.32
N LEU A 34 1.15 9.01 6.14
CA LEU A 34 0.20 9.11 5.04
C LEU A 34 0.74 8.34 3.84
N ILE A 35 -0.09 7.43 3.28
CA ILE A 35 0.16 6.77 2.00
C ILE A 35 -0.95 7.23 1.05
N PHE A 36 -0.66 8.28 0.28
CA PHE A 36 -1.59 8.91 -0.64
C PHE A 36 -1.05 8.89 -2.07
N GLY A 37 -1.94 8.66 -3.05
CA GLY A 37 -1.55 8.54 -4.46
C GLY A 37 -0.93 7.19 -4.81
N GLY A 38 -0.21 7.13 -5.93
CA GLY A 38 0.38 5.88 -6.43
C GLY A 38 1.52 5.35 -5.56
N ILE A 39 1.56 4.02 -5.38
CA ILE A 39 2.68 3.35 -4.72
C ILE A 39 3.82 3.20 -5.69
N THR A 40 4.96 3.82 -5.38
CA THR A 40 6.21 3.81 -6.13
C THR A 40 7.38 3.43 -5.23
N ASP A 41 8.54 3.16 -5.82
CA ASP A 41 9.77 2.87 -5.06
C ASP A 41 10.14 4.02 -4.12
N SER A 42 9.94 5.27 -4.55
CA SER A 42 10.22 6.44 -3.72
C SER A 42 9.27 6.54 -2.52
N VAL A 43 7.98 6.22 -2.71
CA VAL A 43 6.99 6.15 -1.63
C VAL A 43 7.34 5.03 -0.66
N ALA A 44 7.69 3.84 -1.18
CA ALA A 44 8.10 2.72 -0.34
C ALA A 44 9.34 3.06 0.49
N ALA A 45 10.37 3.67 -0.12
CA ALA A 45 11.59 4.09 0.58
C ALA A 45 11.32 5.16 1.67
N ASP A 46 10.42 6.12 1.43
CA ASP A 46 10.07 7.15 2.42
C ASP A 46 9.29 6.55 3.59
N VAL A 47 8.24 5.76 3.29
CA VAL A 47 7.37 5.13 4.30
C VAL A 47 8.17 4.16 5.17
N THR A 48 8.97 3.29 4.58
CA THR A 48 9.76 2.30 5.33
C THR A 48 10.81 2.98 6.22
N ARG A 49 11.47 4.05 5.75
CA ARG A 49 12.39 4.83 6.57
C ARG A 49 11.69 5.44 7.79
N ARG A 50 10.49 6.00 7.61
CA ARG A 50 9.69 6.59 8.70
C ARG A 50 9.21 5.52 9.68
N LEU A 51 8.79 4.35 9.20
CA LEU A 51 8.39 3.23 10.05
C LEU A 51 9.55 2.79 10.96
N ILE A 52 10.74 2.60 10.40
CA ILE A 52 11.95 2.24 11.17
C ILE A 52 12.30 3.33 12.20
N ALA A 53 12.22 4.60 11.82
CA ALA A 53 12.50 5.71 12.72
C ALA A 53 11.51 5.80 13.89
N LEU A 54 10.21 5.56 13.61
CA LEU A 54 9.16 5.55 14.64
C LEU A 54 9.26 4.33 15.54
N ASP A 55 9.62 3.17 15.02
CA ASP A 55 9.89 1.96 15.81
C ASP A 55 11.07 2.16 16.75
N ALA A 56 12.16 2.76 16.26
CA ALA A 56 13.35 3.10 17.07
C ALA A 56 13.04 4.14 18.17
N ASP A 57 12.11 5.08 17.92
CA ASP A 57 11.64 6.04 18.91
C ASP A 57 10.83 5.36 20.04
N SER A 58 9.95 4.42 19.69
CA SER A 58 9.20 3.60 20.63
C SER A 58 8.61 2.37 19.96
N ALA A 59 9.04 1.20 20.41
CA ALA A 59 8.52 -0.10 19.96
C ALA A 59 7.12 -0.44 20.54
N GLU A 60 6.64 0.30 21.54
CA GLU A 60 5.39 0.01 22.25
C GLU A 60 4.22 0.91 21.79
N LYS A 61 4.53 2.16 21.38
CA LYS A 61 3.51 3.11 20.97
C LYS A 61 3.04 2.81 19.54
N PRO A 62 1.72 2.80 19.28
CA PRO A 62 1.22 2.52 17.95
C PRO A 62 1.62 3.59 16.92
N ILE A 63 1.71 3.14 15.67
CA ILE A 63 1.89 3.98 14.48
C ILE A 63 0.57 3.95 13.71
N ASP A 64 0.02 5.11 13.39
CA ASP A 64 -1.21 5.25 12.59
C ASP A 64 -0.85 5.52 11.13
N ILE A 65 -1.31 4.68 10.19
CA ILE A 65 -1.11 4.87 8.76
C ILE A 65 -2.46 5.14 8.08
N LEU A 66 -2.64 6.36 7.56
CA LEU A 66 -3.79 6.68 6.72
C LEU A 66 -3.47 6.33 5.27
N VAL A 67 -4.34 5.54 4.64
CA VAL A 67 -4.15 5.04 3.27
C VAL A 67 -5.28 5.55 2.37
N SER A 68 -4.89 6.29 1.31
CA SER A 68 -5.76 6.68 0.19
C SER A 68 -4.98 6.55 -1.12
N SER A 69 -5.03 5.37 -1.73
CA SER A 69 -4.15 5.02 -2.85
C SER A 69 -4.85 4.08 -3.84
N PRO A 70 -4.67 4.30 -5.14
CA PRO A 70 -5.11 3.36 -6.18
C PRO A 70 -4.29 2.06 -6.20
N GLY A 71 -3.20 2.00 -5.46
CA GLY A 71 -2.16 0.99 -5.62
C GLY A 71 -1.00 1.49 -6.49
N GLY A 72 -0.34 0.60 -7.17
CA GLY A 72 0.82 0.92 -8.02
C GLY A 72 1.77 -0.26 -8.12
N HIS A 73 3.06 -0.02 -7.97
CA HIS A 73 4.09 -1.04 -8.08
C HIS A 73 3.96 -2.09 -6.96
N LEU A 74 3.81 -3.36 -7.36
CA LEU A 74 3.52 -4.44 -6.43
C LEU A 74 4.65 -4.67 -5.43
N GLU A 75 5.89 -4.75 -5.90
CA GLU A 75 7.07 -4.99 -5.07
C GLU A 75 7.32 -3.85 -4.09
N SER A 76 6.96 -2.62 -4.46
CA SER A 76 6.99 -1.46 -3.55
C SER A 76 5.91 -1.58 -2.46
N GLY A 77 4.74 -2.12 -2.81
CA GLY A 77 3.70 -2.47 -1.84
C GLY A 77 4.14 -3.58 -0.90
N ASP A 78 4.78 -4.64 -1.43
CA ASP A 78 5.37 -5.74 -0.67
C ASP A 78 6.42 -5.23 0.33
N ALA A 79 7.30 -4.32 -0.09
CA ALA A 79 8.33 -3.76 0.78
C ALA A 79 7.72 -3.02 1.99
N ILE A 80 6.66 -2.24 1.78
CA ILE A 80 5.96 -1.57 2.90
C ILE A 80 5.27 -2.60 3.78
N HIS A 81 4.56 -3.57 3.18
CA HIS A 81 3.87 -4.64 3.89
C HIS A 81 4.81 -5.40 4.81
N ASP A 82 5.96 -5.83 4.30
CA ASP A 82 6.93 -6.61 5.06
C ASP A 82 7.54 -5.78 6.20
N VAL A 83 7.85 -4.50 5.99
CA VAL A 83 8.38 -3.63 7.04
C VAL A 83 7.34 -3.38 8.13
N VAL A 84 6.06 -3.20 7.80
CA VAL A 84 4.97 -3.10 8.79
C VAL A 84 4.91 -4.34 9.68
N ARG A 85 5.17 -5.53 9.13
CA ARG A 85 5.20 -6.79 9.90
C ARG A 85 6.52 -7.04 10.63
N PHE A 86 7.60 -6.45 10.15
CA PHE A 86 8.95 -6.62 10.69
C PHE A 86 9.20 -5.79 11.95
N ILE A 87 8.67 -4.55 12.02
CA ILE A 87 8.83 -3.67 13.16
C ILE A 87 8.09 -4.17 14.40
N SER A 88 8.53 -3.74 15.57
CA SER A 88 7.92 -4.13 16.86
C SER A 88 6.72 -3.26 17.23
N ALA A 89 6.74 -1.99 16.84
CA ALA A 89 5.66 -1.05 17.12
C ALA A 89 4.34 -1.50 16.48
N PRO A 90 3.22 -1.52 17.21
CA PRO A 90 1.92 -1.86 16.66
C PRO A 90 1.51 -0.85 15.58
N VAL A 91 1.00 -1.34 14.44
CA VAL A 91 0.54 -0.49 13.34
C VAL A 91 -0.97 -0.55 13.19
N ASN A 92 -1.62 0.61 13.12
CA ASN A 92 -3.04 0.75 12.76
C ASN A 92 -3.14 1.21 11.31
N MET A 93 -3.94 0.50 10.51
CA MET A 93 -4.26 0.89 9.13
C MET A 93 -5.62 1.56 9.08
N ILE A 94 -5.68 2.78 8.57
CA ILE A 94 -6.90 3.57 8.45
C ILE A 94 -7.17 3.87 6.99
N GLY A 95 -8.16 3.20 6.38
CA GLY A 95 -8.58 3.47 5.01
C GLY A 95 -9.37 4.77 4.91
N THR A 96 -9.09 5.58 3.88
CA THR A 96 -9.87 6.78 3.55
C THR A 96 -9.92 6.96 2.03
N GLY A 97 -10.98 7.59 1.51
CA GLY A 97 -11.19 7.74 0.07
C GLY A 97 -11.25 6.38 -0.63
N TRP A 98 -10.11 5.88 -1.13
CA TRP A 98 -10.04 4.54 -1.71
C TRP A 98 -8.72 3.81 -1.38
N VAL A 99 -8.80 2.51 -1.26
CA VAL A 99 -7.68 1.62 -0.99
C VAL A 99 -7.74 0.50 -2.03
N GLY A 100 -6.89 0.57 -3.05
CA GLY A 100 -7.00 -0.33 -4.20
C GLY A 100 -5.72 -1.08 -4.55
N SER A 101 -5.87 -2.29 -5.11
CA SER A 101 -4.76 -3.05 -5.70
C SER A 101 -3.61 -3.29 -4.70
N ALA A 102 -2.36 -2.91 -5.03
CA ALA A 102 -1.21 -3.01 -4.13
C ALA A 102 -1.42 -2.28 -2.79
N ALA A 103 -2.27 -1.21 -2.75
CA ALA A 103 -2.61 -0.55 -1.49
C ALA A 103 -3.51 -1.41 -0.59
N THR A 104 -4.40 -2.22 -1.16
CA THR A 104 -5.18 -3.20 -0.38
C THR A 104 -4.26 -4.27 0.19
N HIS A 105 -3.28 -4.74 -0.59
CA HIS A 105 -2.30 -5.71 -0.14
C HIS A 105 -1.48 -5.19 1.04
N LEU A 106 -0.86 -4.01 0.92
CA LEU A 106 -0.11 -3.43 2.04
C LEU A 106 -0.99 -3.15 3.28
N PHE A 107 -2.28 -2.82 3.07
CA PHE A 107 -3.23 -2.58 4.15
C PHE A 107 -3.47 -3.83 5.01
N LEU A 108 -3.36 -5.02 4.41
CA LEU A 108 -3.49 -6.31 5.10
C LEU A 108 -2.28 -6.67 5.98
N ALA A 109 -1.19 -5.90 5.96
CA ALA A 109 -0.03 -6.13 6.81
C ALA A 109 -0.34 -6.03 8.31
N ALA A 110 -1.27 -5.16 8.71
CA ALA A 110 -1.72 -5.06 10.09
C ALA A 110 -2.72 -6.18 10.44
N PRO A 111 -2.78 -6.63 11.72
CA PRO A 111 -3.81 -7.54 12.19
C PRO A 111 -5.21 -6.97 11.98
N ARG A 112 -6.21 -7.85 11.78
CA ARG A 112 -7.57 -7.43 11.43
C ARG A 112 -8.17 -6.40 12.38
N GLU A 113 -7.96 -6.55 13.69
CA GLU A 113 -8.46 -5.65 14.73
C GLU A 113 -7.86 -4.24 14.65
N ARG A 114 -6.71 -4.09 13.96
CA ARG A 114 -6.02 -2.82 13.74
C ARG A 114 -6.27 -2.24 12.35
N ARG A 115 -7.16 -2.85 11.57
CA ARG A 115 -7.58 -2.36 10.26
C ARG A 115 -8.96 -1.74 10.37
N VAL A 116 -9.07 -0.44 10.13
CA VAL A 116 -10.32 0.32 10.18
C VAL A 116 -10.45 1.19 8.93
N CYS A 117 -11.64 1.70 8.66
CA CYS A 117 -11.82 2.67 7.59
C CYS A 117 -12.81 3.77 7.96
N LEU A 118 -12.74 4.88 7.24
CA LEU A 118 -13.73 5.97 7.32
C LEU A 118 -14.98 5.61 6.49
N PRO A 119 -16.15 6.26 6.76
CA PRO A 119 -17.43 5.86 6.17
C PRO A 119 -17.48 5.87 4.63
N ASN A 120 -16.77 6.78 3.98
CA ASN A 120 -16.76 6.94 2.53
C ASN A 120 -15.62 6.16 1.84
N THR A 121 -14.91 5.30 2.56
CA THR A 121 -13.82 4.52 1.98
C THR A 121 -14.37 3.44 1.04
N ARG A 122 -13.69 3.26 -0.10
CA ARG A 122 -13.92 2.16 -1.02
C ARG A 122 -12.65 1.31 -1.12
N PHE A 123 -12.83 0.01 -1.22
CA PHE A 123 -11.74 -0.93 -1.44
C PHE A 123 -11.83 -1.53 -2.84
N LEU A 124 -10.69 -1.78 -3.47
CA LEU A 124 -10.58 -2.48 -4.74
C LEU A 124 -9.63 -3.66 -4.58
N ILE A 125 -10.13 -4.86 -4.81
CA ILE A 125 -9.31 -6.06 -4.97
C ILE A 125 -9.37 -6.56 -6.41
N HIS A 126 -8.24 -6.92 -6.96
CA HIS A 126 -8.11 -7.54 -8.27
C HIS A 126 -6.76 -8.29 -8.38
N GLN A 127 -6.64 -9.17 -9.36
CA GLN A 127 -5.38 -9.83 -9.64
C GLN A 127 -4.30 -8.84 -10.11
N PRO A 128 -3.00 -9.15 -9.90
CA PRO A 128 -1.93 -8.34 -10.45
C PRO A 128 -2.05 -8.22 -11.96
N SER A 129 -1.78 -7.03 -12.47
CA SER A 129 -1.67 -6.78 -13.90
C SER A 129 -0.26 -6.33 -14.25
N GLY A 130 0.21 -6.72 -15.42
CA GLY A 130 1.51 -6.32 -15.93
C GLY A 130 1.59 -6.51 -17.43
N GLY A 131 2.60 -5.91 -18.05
CA GLY A 131 2.95 -6.10 -19.45
C GLY A 131 4.28 -6.80 -19.58
N ALA A 132 4.44 -7.66 -20.60
CA ALA A 132 5.70 -8.27 -20.95
C ALA A 132 6.00 -8.00 -22.41
N GLY A 133 7.28 -7.74 -22.72
CA GLY A 133 7.78 -7.54 -24.06
C GLY A 133 9.16 -8.17 -24.21
N GLY A 134 9.59 -8.39 -25.47
CA GLY A 134 10.89 -9.00 -25.76
C GLY A 134 10.77 -10.36 -26.43
N GLN A 135 11.71 -11.26 -26.17
CA GLN A 135 11.72 -12.60 -26.75
C GLN A 135 10.62 -13.48 -26.12
N ALA A 136 10.14 -14.48 -26.90
CA ALA A 136 9.07 -15.37 -26.43
C ALA A 136 9.36 -16.03 -25.08
N THR A 137 10.60 -16.41 -24.84
CA THR A 137 11.05 -16.99 -23.56
C THR A 137 10.91 -16.00 -22.41
N ASP A 138 11.28 -14.73 -22.61
CA ASP A 138 11.19 -13.71 -21.60
C ASP A 138 9.72 -13.38 -21.26
N ILE A 139 8.87 -13.33 -22.28
CA ILE A 139 7.42 -13.17 -22.11
C ILE A 139 6.83 -14.33 -21.29
N ALA A 140 7.25 -15.57 -21.56
CA ALA A 140 6.79 -16.73 -20.80
C ALA A 140 7.23 -16.67 -19.32
N ILE A 141 8.46 -16.25 -19.04
CA ILE A 141 8.97 -16.06 -17.69
C ILE A 141 8.14 -14.99 -16.95
N GLN A 142 7.91 -13.83 -17.56
CA GLN A 142 7.12 -12.75 -16.96
C GLN A 142 5.67 -13.17 -16.68
N ALA A 143 5.05 -13.90 -17.61
CA ALA A 143 3.70 -14.43 -17.40
C ALA A 143 3.64 -15.37 -16.19
N GLN A 144 4.65 -16.24 -16.01
CA GLN A 144 4.72 -17.11 -14.85
C GLN A 144 4.87 -16.34 -13.54
N GLU A 145 5.68 -15.28 -13.49
CA GLU A 145 5.83 -14.45 -12.29
C GLU A 145 4.53 -13.73 -11.93
N ILE A 146 3.77 -13.21 -12.91
CA ILE A 146 2.44 -12.64 -12.69
C ILE A 146 1.47 -13.68 -12.10
N LEU A 147 1.48 -14.92 -12.60
CA LEU A 147 0.66 -16.00 -12.06
C LEU A 147 1.06 -16.37 -10.62
N LYS A 148 2.35 -16.42 -10.31
CA LYS A 148 2.83 -16.64 -8.94
C LYS A 148 2.38 -15.51 -8.00
N ALA A 149 2.52 -14.25 -8.43
CA ALA A 149 2.06 -13.11 -7.67
C ALA A 149 0.54 -13.16 -7.42
N ARG A 150 -0.26 -13.53 -8.44
CA ARG A 150 -1.71 -13.72 -8.29
C ARG A 150 -2.04 -14.74 -7.19
N HIS A 151 -1.40 -15.90 -7.20
CA HIS A 151 -1.63 -16.91 -6.17
C HIS A 151 -1.19 -16.44 -4.79
N ARG A 152 -0.03 -15.81 -4.67
CA ARG A 152 0.49 -15.26 -3.42
C ARG A 152 -0.49 -14.27 -2.79
N ILE A 153 -0.96 -13.29 -3.57
CA ILE A 153 -1.92 -12.28 -3.11
C ILE A 153 -3.26 -12.92 -2.72
N ALA A 154 -3.76 -13.88 -3.51
CA ALA A 154 -5.00 -14.57 -3.16
C ALA A 154 -4.90 -15.32 -1.83
N HIS A 155 -3.79 -16.02 -1.58
CA HIS A 155 -3.53 -16.69 -0.31
C HIS A 155 -3.44 -15.72 0.86
N GLU A 156 -2.86 -14.56 0.63
CA GLU A 156 -2.76 -13.54 1.68
C GLU A 156 -4.11 -12.91 2.01
N ILE A 157 -4.88 -12.51 1.01
CA ILE A 157 -6.25 -12.03 1.23
C ILE A 157 -7.08 -13.10 1.95
N ALA A 158 -6.97 -14.37 1.53
CA ALA A 158 -7.69 -15.48 2.17
C ALA A 158 -7.31 -15.63 3.64
N ARG A 159 -6.00 -15.61 3.96
CA ARG A 159 -5.50 -15.70 5.34
C ARG A 159 -6.02 -14.55 6.20
N GLU A 160 -5.95 -13.33 5.69
CA GLU A 160 -6.26 -12.11 6.44
C GLU A 160 -7.77 -11.84 6.58
N THR A 161 -8.59 -12.43 5.69
CA THR A 161 -10.06 -12.27 5.72
C THR A 161 -10.81 -13.50 6.24
N GLY A 162 -10.13 -14.64 6.31
CA GLY A 162 -10.73 -15.93 6.67
C GLY A 162 -11.56 -16.57 5.55
N LYS A 163 -11.49 -16.06 4.32
CA LYS A 163 -12.20 -16.63 3.17
C LYS A 163 -11.43 -17.80 2.56
N PRO A 164 -12.12 -18.77 1.93
CA PRO A 164 -11.47 -19.80 1.13
C PRO A 164 -10.68 -19.20 -0.04
N VAL A 165 -9.51 -19.76 -0.36
CA VAL A 165 -8.62 -19.25 -1.41
C VAL A 165 -9.27 -19.28 -2.80
N ASP A 166 -10.05 -20.31 -3.10
CA ASP A 166 -10.78 -20.45 -4.36
C ASP A 166 -11.83 -19.34 -4.54
N VAL A 167 -12.52 -18.96 -3.47
CA VAL A 167 -13.43 -17.81 -3.46
C VAL A 167 -12.66 -16.51 -3.73
N VAL A 168 -11.53 -16.31 -3.08
CA VAL A 168 -10.71 -15.11 -3.31
C VAL A 168 -10.16 -15.07 -4.73
N LEU A 169 -9.71 -16.21 -5.29
CA LEU A 169 -9.22 -16.29 -6.67
C LEU A 169 -10.30 -15.91 -7.70
N ALA A 170 -11.56 -16.29 -7.44
CA ALA A 170 -12.70 -15.88 -8.25
C ALA A 170 -13.01 -14.39 -8.07
N ASP A 171 -12.96 -13.90 -6.85
CA ASP A 171 -13.25 -12.50 -6.50
C ASP A 171 -12.26 -11.50 -7.11
N ILE A 172 -10.97 -11.87 -7.21
CA ILE A 172 -9.93 -11.01 -7.77
C ILE A 172 -9.75 -11.16 -9.29
N GLU A 173 -10.51 -12.03 -9.95
CA GLU A 173 -10.39 -12.25 -11.41
C GLU A 173 -10.63 -10.97 -12.22
N ARG A 174 -11.51 -10.10 -11.73
CA ARG A 174 -11.79 -8.75 -12.25
C ARG A 174 -11.85 -7.77 -11.10
N ASP A 175 -11.91 -6.48 -11.44
CA ASP A 175 -12.07 -5.41 -10.47
C ASP A 175 -13.30 -5.65 -9.58
N ARG A 176 -13.06 -5.89 -8.31
CA ARG A 176 -14.10 -6.00 -7.30
C ARG A 176 -14.02 -4.83 -6.35
N TRP A 177 -15.00 -3.95 -6.46
CA TRP A 177 -15.16 -2.81 -5.58
C TRP A 177 -16.03 -3.16 -4.39
N LEU A 178 -15.60 -2.72 -3.22
CA LEU A 178 -16.28 -2.91 -1.95
C LEU A 178 -16.45 -1.53 -1.28
N SER A 179 -17.67 -1.22 -0.85
CA SER A 179 -17.94 -0.11 0.08
C SER A 179 -17.31 -0.38 1.45
N ALA A 180 -17.29 0.61 2.32
CA ALA A 180 -16.81 0.45 3.69
C ALA A 180 -17.52 -0.69 4.43
N GLN A 181 -18.85 -0.79 4.28
CA GLN A 181 -19.65 -1.84 4.91
C GLN A 181 -19.32 -3.24 4.35
N GLU A 182 -19.25 -3.37 3.02
CA GLU A 182 -18.87 -4.62 2.36
C GLU A 182 -17.44 -5.03 2.71
N ALA A 183 -16.51 -4.08 2.93
CA ALA A 183 -15.16 -4.37 3.36
C ALA A 183 -15.10 -4.95 4.79
N VAL A 184 -15.98 -4.52 5.70
CA VAL A 184 -16.16 -5.14 7.02
C VAL A 184 -16.67 -6.56 6.88
N GLU A 185 -17.71 -6.78 6.07
CA GLU A 185 -18.32 -8.10 5.83
C GLU A 185 -17.36 -9.05 5.12
N TYR A 186 -16.53 -8.51 4.22
CA TYR A 186 -15.51 -9.28 3.54
C TYR A 186 -14.35 -9.66 4.47
N GLY A 187 -14.08 -8.88 5.51
CA GLY A 187 -13.02 -9.09 6.48
C GLY A 187 -11.74 -8.29 6.19
N LEU A 188 -11.77 -7.35 5.23
CA LEU A 188 -10.64 -6.47 4.96
C LEU A 188 -10.38 -5.51 6.12
N VAL A 189 -11.43 -5.03 6.76
CA VAL A 189 -11.37 -4.17 7.95
C VAL A 189 -12.21 -4.74 9.09
N SER A 190 -11.91 -4.32 10.32
CA SER A 190 -12.67 -4.74 11.50
C SER A 190 -13.95 -3.92 11.71
N ARG A 191 -13.89 -2.62 11.44
CA ARG A 191 -14.98 -1.68 11.66
C ARG A 191 -14.81 -0.38 10.89
N ILE A 192 -15.91 0.38 10.78
CA ILE A 192 -15.94 1.75 10.30
C ILE A 192 -15.84 2.68 11.51
N ILE A 193 -15.03 3.72 11.41
CA ILE A 193 -14.90 4.76 12.44
C ILE A 193 -15.14 6.14 11.83
N GLU A 194 -15.69 7.07 12.60
CA GLU A 194 -15.93 8.45 12.17
C GLU A 194 -14.93 9.43 12.81
N ARG A 195 -14.39 9.07 13.98
CA ARG A 195 -13.55 9.95 14.78
C ARG A 195 -12.27 9.24 15.24
N LYS A 196 -11.17 10.00 15.31
CA LYS A 196 -9.88 9.48 15.79
C LYS A 196 -9.98 8.86 17.20
N THR A 197 -10.86 9.37 18.06
CA THR A 197 -11.09 8.84 19.42
C THR A 197 -11.65 7.42 19.46
N GLU A 198 -12.14 6.90 18.33
CA GLU A 198 -12.66 5.54 18.21
C GLU A 198 -11.56 4.53 17.81
N LEU A 199 -10.39 5.02 17.38
CA LEU A 199 -9.31 4.17 16.89
C LEU A 199 -8.75 3.23 17.96
N HIS A 200 -8.75 3.65 19.22
CA HIS A 200 -8.14 2.93 20.36
C HIS A 200 -9.18 2.28 21.30
N ARG A 201 -10.39 2.04 20.81
CA ARG A 201 -11.46 1.37 21.57
C ARG A 201 -11.57 -0.10 21.26
#